data_124a6dec3910738474d1a12e6d041a80
#
_entry.id   124a6dec3910738474d1a12e6d041a80
#
_cell.length_a   1.000
_cell.length_b   1.000
_cell.length_c   1.000
_cell.angle_alpha   90.00
_cell.angle_beta   90.00
_cell.angle_gamma   90.00
#
_symmetry.space_group_name_H-M   'P 1'
#
loop_
_entity.id
_entity.type
_entity.pdbx_description
1 polymer ?
#
loop_
_entity_poly.entity_id
_entity_poly.type
_entity_poly.pdbx_seq_one_letter_code
_entity_poly.pdbx_strand_id
1 'polypeptide(L)'
;MSISEPSIFNHRQIMQTERGPIEYAIERGPERPLLLAIHGGMGGLDQSALLARAAIPPDHPFTTIAVSRPGYLATPLRGRTTPSEQADLLACLLDQLDVKKATVVAISAGGPSAIEFAARHPKRCQALILISCCTKTLPANRSILARLALFRLVARSPLFVNWMRKKAMDEPERMARRSIPDPELLRATISNREAWHLMQTLQSSLFQEMAARLPGTINDTRLFARDRPIPFPAIQCPTLVIHGNRDTIVPFDHAETAAHSIARARLIALENAGHVALFSHLEDIRQSVSQFMIELTS
;
A
#
# COMPACT_ATOMS: atom_id res chain seq x y z
N MET A 1 25.50 -13.02 -11.62
CA MET A 1 25.06 -11.93 -12.51
C MET A 1 23.74 -11.41 -11.97
N SER A 2 23.74 -10.24 -11.34
CA SER A 2 22.50 -9.58 -10.92
C SER A 2 21.85 -9.00 -12.18
N ILE A 3 20.79 -9.64 -12.66
CA ILE A 3 19.90 -9.01 -13.64
C ILE A 3 19.18 -7.93 -12.82
N SER A 4 19.59 -6.67 -12.99
CA SER A 4 18.84 -5.56 -12.44
C SER A 4 17.47 -5.55 -13.14
N GLU A 5 16.41 -5.94 -12.41
CA GLU A 5 15.05 -5.74 -12.91
C GLU A 5 14.89 -4.26 -13.33
N PRO A 6 14.29 -3.99 -14.50
CA PRO A 6 14.04 -2.62 -14.92
C PRO A 6 13.22 -1.92 -13.84
N SER A 7 13.67 -0.75 -13.44
CA SER A 7 12.94 0.05 -12.44
C SER A 7 11.53 0.32 -12.94
N ILE A 8 10.51 0.11 -12.09
CA ILE A 8 9.10 0.43 -12.39
C ILE A 8 8.92 1.87 -12.89
N PHE A 9 9.80 2.77 -12.48
CA PHE A 9 9.81 4.15 -12.94
C PHE A 9 10.06 4.29 -14.47
N ASN A 10 10.65 3.29 -15.12
CA ASN A 10 10.81 3.27 -16.58
C ASN A 10 9.46 3.06 -17.31
N HIS A 11 8.45 2.55 -16.61
CA HIS A 11 7.09 2.33 -17.12
C HIS A 11 6.08 3.36 -16.59
N ARG A 12 6.56 4.39 -15.91
CA ARG A 12 5.77 5.46 -15.31
C ARG A 12 5.03 6.27 -16.37
N GLN A 13 3.72 6.42 -16.19
CA GLN A 13 2.82 7.17 -17.05
C GLN A 13 1.96 8.11 -16.22
N ILE A 14 1.47 9.18 -16.84
CA ILE A 14 0.50 10.09 -16.24
C ILE A 14 -0.75 10.10 -17.13
N MET A 15 -1.87 9.62 -16.58
CA MET A 15 -3.17 9.68 -17.22
C MET A 15 -3.87 10.97 -16.84
N GLN A 16 -4.36 11.70 -17.83
CA GLN A 16 -5.27 12.83 -17.60
C GLN A 16 -6.69 12.29 -17.52
N THR A 17 -7.35 12.49 -16.40
CA THR A 17 -8.74 12.08 -16.17
C THR A 17 -9.62 13.31 -15.91
N GLU A 18 -10.93 13.13 -15.90
CA GLU A 18 -11.89 14.19 -15.51
C GLU A 18 -11.68 14.66 -14.06
N ARG A 19 -11.14 13.79 -13.22
CA ARG A 19 -10.79 14.09 -11.82
C ARG A 19 -9.36 14.62 -11.66
N GLY A 20 -8.63 14.80 -12.78
CA GLY A 20 -7.27 15.31 -12.85
C GLY A 20 -6.21 14.22 -13.10
N PRO A 21 -4.92 14.60 -13.11
CA PRO A 21 -3.86 13.67 -13.44
C PRO A 21 -3.63 12.63 -12.34
N ILE A 22 -3.34 11.40 -12.77
CA ILE A 22 -2.89 10.31 -11.91
C ILE A 22 -1.69 9.61 -12.54
N GLU A 23 -0.69 9.40 -11.72
CA GLU A 23 0.51 8.65 -12.07
C GLU A 23 0.29 7.16 -11.79
N TYR A 24 0.67 6.35 -12.78
CA TYR A 24 0.54 4.90 -12.71
C TYR A 24 1.61 4.20 -13.53
N ALA A 25 1.74 2.90 -13.34
CA ALA A 25 2.45 1.98 -14.20
C ALA A 25 1.66 0.69 -14.36
N ILE A 26 1.81 0.03 -15.52
CA ILE A 26 1.22 -1.27 -15.78
C ILE A 26 2.33 -2.30 -15.88
N GLU A 27 2.30 -3.29 -15.00
CA GLU A 27 3.09 -4.50 -15.10
C GLU A 27 2.19 -5.59 -15.71
N ARG A 28 2.54 -6.03 -16.90
CA ARG A 28 1.74 -7.02 -17.64
C ARG A 28 2.12 -8.43 -17.24
N GLY A 29 1.17 -9.15 -16.73
CA GLY A 29 1.20 -10.60 -16.66
C GLY A 29 0.73 -11.23 -17.99
N PRO A 30 0.94 -12.54 -18.19
CA PRO A 30 0.57 -13.23 -19.44
C PRO A 30 -0.93 -13.27 -19.71
N GLU A 31 -1.79 -13.17 -18.69
CA GLU A 31 -3.25 -13.21 -18.83
C GLU A 31 -3.97 -12.40 -17.74
N ARG A 32 -5.23 -11.99 -18.02
CA ARG A 32 -6.11 -11.29 -17.05
C ARG A 32 -6.59 -12.29 -15.98
N PRO A 33 -6.67 -11.94 -14.71
CA PRO A 33 -7.40 -10.80 -14.14
C PRO A 33 -6.55 -9.56 -13.83
N LEU A 34 -7.20 -8.44 -13.53
CA LEU A 34 -6.57 -7.15 -13.25
C LEU A 34 -6.48 -6.90 -11.75
N LEU A 35 -5.31 -6.44 -11.32
CA LEU A 35 -5.02 -6.05 -9.95
C LEU A 35 -4.75 -4.55 -9.88
N LEU A 36 -5.52 -3.82 -9.09
CA LEU A 36 -5.25 -2.43 -8.75
C LEU A 36 -4.53 -2.40 -7.40
N ALA A 37 -3.27 -1.99 -7.39
CA ALA A 37 -2.44 -1.95 -6.20
C ALA A 37 -2.31 -0.52 -5.65
N ILE A 38 -2.56 -0.36 -4.34
CA ILE A 38 -2.65 0.94 -3.65
C ILE A 38 -1.69 0.97 -2.45
N HIS A 39 -0.64 1.77 -2.56
CA HIS A 39 0.42 1.89 -1.56
C HIS A 39 -0.02 2.55 -0.24
N GLY A 40 0.81 2.41 0.79
CA GLY A 40 0.68 3.03 2.11
C GLY A 40 1.24 4.47 2.20
N GLY A 41 1.56 4.90 3.41
CA GLY A 41 2.25 6.17 3.67
C GLY A 41 3.68 6.16 3.12
N MET A 42 4.23 7.33 2.78
CA MET A 42 5.54 7.50 2.14
C MET A 42 5.71 6.69 0.83
N GLY A 43 4.60 6.23 0.24
CA GLY A 43 4.59 5.38 -0.94
C GLY A 43 4.56 6.12 -2.27
N GLY A 44 4.22 5.37 -3.31
CA GLY A 44 4.09 5.77 -4.70
C GLY A 44 3.86 4.53 -5.56
N LEU A 45 3.83 4.69 -6.88
CA LEU A 45 3.62 3.57 -7.82
C LEU A 45 4.63 2.43 -7.64
N ASP A 46 5.86 2.74 -7.25
CA ASP A 46 6.91 1.78 -6.94
C ASP A 46 6.56 0.88 -5.75
N GLN A 47 5.97 1.45 -4.69
CA GLN A 47 5.51 0.67 -3.54
C GLN A 47 4.18 -0.02 -3.81
N SER A 48 3.34 0.50 -4.71
CA SER A 48 2.16 -0.23 -5.20
C SER A 48 2.55 -1.48 -5.99
N ALA A 49 3.55 -1.38 -6.88
CA ALA A 49 4.09 -2.53 -7.59
C ALA A 49 4.75 -3.54 -6.63
N LEU A 50 5.52 -3.04 -5.65
CA LEU A 50 6.13 -3.88 -4.62
C LEU A 50 5.08 -4.63 -3.79
N LEU A 51 3.99 -3.95 -3.41
CA LEU A 51 2.84 -4.57 -2.74
C LEU A 51 2.28 -5.73 -3.56
N ALA A 52 2.02 -5.51 -4.85
CA ALA A 52 1.50 -6.54 -5.73
C ALA A 52 2.45 -7.75 -5.82
N ARG A 53 3.75 -7.50 -6.04
CA ARG A 53 4.78 -8.56 -6.12
C ARG A 53 4.93 -9.34 -4.82
N ALA A 54 4.78 -8.69 -3.66
CA ALA A 54 4.88 -9.34 -2.37
C ALA A 54 3.61 -10.11 -2.01
N ALA A 55 2.44 -9.53 -2.23
CA ALA A 55 1.17 -10.12 -1.79
C ALA A 55 0.64 -11.21 -2.73
N ILE A 56 0.93 -11.10 -4.04
CA ILE A 56 0.43 -12.06 -5.03
C ILE A 56 1.49 -13.14 -5.27
N PRO A 57 1.13 -14.42 -5.18
CA PRO A 57 2.05 -15.49 -5.51
C PRO A 57 2.54 -15.41 -6.97
N PRO A 58 3.81 -15.78 -7.25
CA PRO A 58 4.39 -15.66 -8.59
C PRO A 58 3.69 -16.51 -9.67
N ASP A 59 3.01 -17.58 -9.27
CA ASP A 59 2.24 -18.48 -10.13
C ASP A 59 0.83 -17.97 -10.46
N HIS A 60 0.40 -16.85 -9.88
CA HIS A 60 -0.88 -16.21 -10.17
C HIS A 60 -0.66 -15.00 -11.10
N PRO A 61 -0.91 -15.14 -12.40
CA PRO A 61 -0.66 -14.08 -13.37
C PRO A 61 -1.73 -12.99 -13.30
N PHE A 62 -1.36 -11.83 -12.79
CA PHE A 62 -2.18 -10.61 -12.84
C PHE A 62 -1.53 -9.57 -13.76
N THR A 63 -2.36 -8.81 -14.46
CA THR A 63 -1.94 -7.51 -14.96
C THR A 63 -2.11 -6.50 -13.83
N THR A 64 -0.99 -6.00 -13.30
CA THR A 64 -0.99 -5.06 -12.18
C THR A 64 -1.03 -3.63 -12.66
N ILE A 65 -1.98 -2.84 -12.15
CA ILE A 65 -2.03 -1.40 -12.26
C ILE A 65 -1.52 -0.85 -10.92
N ALA A 66 -0.28 -0.38 -10.90
CA ALA A 66 0.35 0.24 -9.76
C ALA A 66 0.15 1.76 -9.81
N VAL A 67 -0.43 2.36 -8.78
CA VAL A 67 -0.75 3.80 -8.77
C VAL A 67 0.01 4.58 -7.72
N SER A 68 0.25 5.87 -7.99
CA SER A 68 0.58 6.84 -6.95
C SER A 68 -0.68 7.54 -6.48
N ARG A 69 -1.03 7.39 -5.19
CA ARG A 69 -2.18 8.11 -4.62
C ARG A 69 -1.97 9.62 -4.65
N PRO A 70 -3.04 10.44 -4.61
CA PRO A 70 -2.93 11.90 -4.54
C PRO A 70 -2.02 12.40 -3.42
N GLY A 71 -1.11 13.31 -3.78
CA GLY A 71 -0.07 13.85 -2.90
C GLY A 71 1.22 13.04 -2.85
N TYR A 72 1.32 11.99 -3.66
CA TYR A 72 2.51 11.15 -3.77
C TYR A 72 3.06 11.19 -5.19
N LEU A 73 4.38 11.34 -5.29
CA LEU A 73 5.13 11.43 -6.54
C LEU A 73 4.50 12.45 -7.51
N ALA A 74 4.15 12.04 -8.73
CA ALA A 74 3.61 12.96 -9.73
C ALA A 74 2.07 13.08 -9.71
N THR A 75 1.35 12.41 -8.79
CA THR A 75 -0.09 12.61 -8.61
C THR A 75 -0.38 13.79 -7.67
N PRO A 76 -0.90 14.93 -8.14
CA PRO A 76 -1.13 16.09 -7.28
C PRO A 76 -2.22 15.85 -6.23
N LEU A 77 -2.02 16.42 -5.03
CA LEU A 77 -3.01 16.34 -3.95
C LEU A 77 -4.24 17.24 -4.17
N ARG A 78 -4.07 18.37 -4.87
CA ARG A 78 -5.10 19.40 -5.01
C ARG A 78 -6.43 18.84 -5.53
N GLY A 79 -7.51 19.07 -4.77
CA GLY A 79 -8.87 18.62 -5.10
C GLY A 79 -9.09 17.11 -4.90
N ARG A 80 -8.15 16.39 -4.21
CA ARG A 80 -8.22 14.94 -4.00
C ARG A 80 -7.65 14.57 -2.63
N THR A 81 -8.10 15.29 -1.62
CA THR A 81 -7.58 15.18 -0.25
C THR A 81 -8.26 14.07 0.54
N THR A 82 -9.51 13.74 0.22
CA THR A 82 -10.30 12.72 0.92
C THR A 82 -10.19 11.34 0.26
N PRO A 83 -10.38 10.24 0.99
CA PRO A 83 -10.41 8.90 0.43
C PRO A 83 -11.48 8.70 -0.66
N SER A 84 -12.64 9.36 -0.52
CA SER A 84 -13.71 9.31 -1.53
C SER A 84 -13.30 9.99 -2.84
N GLU A 85 -12.66 11.16 -2.79
CA GLU A 85 -12.11 11.83 -3.98
C GLU A 85 -11.00 10.99 -4.64
N GLN A 86 -10.18 10.30 -3.83
CA GLN A 86 -9.14 9.39 -4.31
C GLN A 86 -9.76 8.16 -4.98
N ALA A 87 -10.83 7.60 -4.41
CA ALA A 87 -11.57 6.49 -4.99
C ALA A 87 -12.19 6.84 -6.35
N ASP A 88 -12.80 8.03 -6.46
CA ASP A 88 -13.36 8.51 -7.71
C ASP A 88 -12.27 8.72 -8.79
N LEU A 89 -11.08 9.19 -8.41
CA LEU A 89 -9.94 9.31 -9.32
C LEU A 89 -9.47 7.93 -9.83
N LEU A 90 -9.42 6.91 -8.96
CA LEU A 90 -9.09 5.54 -9.33
C LEU A 90 -10.12 4.95 -10.31
N ALA A 91 -11.41 5.23 -10.10
CA ALA A 91 -12.46 4.80 -11.03
C ALA A 91 -12.27 5.44 -12.41
N CYS A 92 -11.99 6.75 -12.47
CA CYS A 92 -11.70 7.44 -13.73
C CYS A 92 -10.43 6.88 -14.42
N LEU A 93 -9.40 6.49 -13.67
CA LEU A 93 -8.24 5.81 -14.26
C LEU A 93 -8.64 4.50 -14.93
N LEU A 94 -9.44 3.67 -14.26
CA LEU A 94 -9.90 2.40 -14.82
C LEU A 94 -10.78 2.63 -16.07
N ASP A 95 -11.58 3.71 -16.11
CA ASP A 95 -12.37 4.07 -17.28
C ASP A 95 -11.47 4.41 -18.48
N GLN A 96 -10.45 5.23 -18.28
CA GLN A 96 -9.48 5.60 -19.32
C GLN A 96 -8.66 4.40 -19.82
N LEU A 97 -8.50 3.38 -19.00
CA LEU A 97 -7.79 2.14 -19.36
C LEU A 97 -8.72 1.04 -19.90
N ASP A 98 -10.02 1.33 -20.10
CA ASP A 98 -11.06 0.37 -20.50
C ASP A 98 -11.10 -0.88 -19.59
N VAL A 99 -10.83 -0.69 -18.30
CA VAL A 99 -10.87 -1.74 -17.30
C VAL A 99 -12.22 -1.77 -16.62
N LYS A 100 -13.02 -2.80 -16.85
CA LYS A 100 -14.38 -2.92 -16.29
C LYS A 100 -14.38 -3.27 -14.79
N LYS A 101 -13.50 -4.17 -14.37
CA LYS A 101 -13.39 -4.63 -12.98
C LYS A 101 -11.94 -4.95 -12.63
N ALA A 102 -11.57 -4.76 -11.38
CA ALA A 102 -10.26 -5.15 -10.84
C ALA A 102 -10.40 -5.73 -9.43
N THR A 103 -9.52 -6.65 -9.08
CA THR A 103 -9.23 -6.94 -7.68
C THR A 103 -8.39 -5.79 -7.12
N VAL A 104 -8.74 -5.31 -5.94
CA VAL A 104 -8.04 -4.19 -5.30
C VAL A 104 -7.22 -4.71 -4.14
N VAL A 105 -5.92 -4.44 -4.13
CA VAL A 105 -5.04 -4.70 -2.99
C VAL A 105 -4.52 -3.38 -2.43
N ALA A 106 -4.62 -3.21 -1.12
CA ALA A 106 -4.16 -2.02 -0.44
C ALA A 106 -3.37 -2.36 0.82
N ILE A 107 -2.42 -1.48 1.16
CA ILE A 107 -1.63 -1.60 2.39
C ILE A 107 -1.70 -0.32 3.22
N SER A 108 -1.78 -0.46 4.55
CA SER A 108 -1.61 0.62 5.52
C SER A 108 -2.52 1.84 5.21
N ALA A 109 -1.94 3.01 4.98
CA ALA A 109 -2.65 4.25 4.62
C ALA A 109 -3.38 4.21 3.27
N GLY A 110 -3.19 3.17 2.46
CA GLY A 110 -3.95 2.95 1.22
C GLY A 110 -5.36 2.41 1.46
N GLY A 111 -5.58 1.78 2.63
CA GLY A 111 -6.85 1.14 2.99
C GLY A 111 -8.07 2.05 2.85
N PRO A 112 -8.09 3.28 3.39
CA PRO A 112 -9.23 4.17 3.27
C PRO A 112 -9.66 4.45 1.82
N SER A 113 -8.71 4.65 0.91
CA SER A 113 -9.03 4.88 -0.51
C SER A 113 -9.58 3.62 -1.19
N ALA A 114 -9.06 2.44 -0.82
CA ALA A 114 -9.53 1.15 -1.32
C ALA A 114 -10.95 0.81 -0.82
N ILE A 115 -11.23 1.09 0.46
CA ILE A 115 -12.54 0.92 1.08
C ILE A 115 -13.58 1.81 0.40
N GLU A 116 -13.27 3.09 0.21
CA GLU A 116 -14.14 4.03 -0.50
C GLU A 116 -14.34 3.59 -1.96
N PHE A 117 -13.31 3.09 -2.63
CA PHE A 117 -13.45 2.57 -3.98
C PHE A 117 -14.42 1.38 -4.04
N ALA A 118 -14.26 0.40 -3.16
CA ALA A 118 -15.15 -0.75 -3.12
C ALA A 118 -16.60 -0.39 -2.77
N ALA A 119 -16.81 0.58 -1.89
CA ALA A 119 -18.12 1.04 -1.47
C ALA A 119 -18.82 1.90 -2.51
N ARG A 120 -18.12 2.83 -3.14
CA ARG A 120 -18.68 3.80 -4.11
C ARG A 120 -18.79 3.25 -5.52
N HIS A 121 -17.90 2.32 -5.87
CA HIS A 121 -17.81 1.70 -7.19
C HIS A 121 -17.94 0.16 -7.12
N PRO A 122 -19.04 -0.39 -6.51
CA PRO A 122 -19.14 -1.83 -6.24
C PRO A 122 -19.11 -2.69 -7.50
N LYS A 123 -19.57 -2.16 -8.65
CA LYS A 123 -19.52 -2.86 -9.94
C LYS A 123 -18.10 -2.93 -10.52
N ARG A 124 -17.15 -2.14 -9.98
CA ARG A 124 -15.77 -2.03 -10.45
C ARG A 124 -14.79 -2.80 -9.56
N CYS A 125 -15.18 -3.12 -8.33
CA CYS A 125 -14.38 -3.90 -7.38
C CYS A 125 -14.82 -5.36 -7.42
N GLN A 126 -13.95 -6.22 -7.94
CA GLN A 126 -14.21 -7.68 -7.99
C GLN A 126 -13.99 -8.33 -6.63
N ALA A 127 -12.91 -7.95 -5.96
CA ALA A 127 -12.54 -8.37 -4.61
C ALA A 127 -11.67 -7.29 -3.97
N LEU A 128 -11.64 -7.25 -2.63
CA LEU A 128 -10.84 -6.30 -1.85
C LEU A 128 -9.89 -7.04 -0.92
N ILE A 129 -8.60 -6.71 -0.96
CA ILE A 129 -7.56 -7.26 -0.10
C ILE A 129 -6.94 -6.11 0.69
N LEU A 130 -7.07 -6.14 2.01
CA LEU A 130 -6.59 -5.13 2.95
C LEU A 130 -5.47 -5.71 3.81
N ILE A 131 -4.24 -5.24 3.65
CA ILE A 131 -3.07 -5.71 4.39
C ILE A 131 -2.59 -4.62 5.35
N SER A 132 -2.62 -4.86 6.66
CA SER A 132 -2.23 -3.89 7.71
C SER A 132 -2.85 -2.50 7.52
N CYS A 133 -4.12 -2.45 7.05
CA CYS A 133 -4.77 -1.22 6.61
C CYS A 133 -5.33 -0.37 7.75
N CYS A 134 -5.23 0.95 7.59
CA CYS A 134 -5.92 1.92 8.43
C CYS A 134 -7.42 1.93 8.08
N THR A 135 -8.26 1.51 9.02
CA THR A 135 -9.72 1.32 8.85
C THR A 135 -10.55 2.02 9.92
N LYS A 136 -9.90 2.81 10.77
CA LYS A 136 -10.48 3.61 11.85
C LYS A 136 -9.73 4.92 11.98
N THR A 137 -10.14 5.73 12.96
CA THR A 137 -9.35 6.88 13.41
C THR A 137 -8.00 6.40 13.94
N LEU A 138 -6.93 7.01 13.45
CA LEU A 138 -5.56 6.77 13.90
C LEU A 138 -5.02 8.07 14.52
N PRO A 139 -4.94 8.16 15.86
CA PRO A 139 -4.54 9.38 16.53
C PRO A 139 -3.15 9.86 16.10
N ALA A 140 -3.04 11.12 15.77
CA ALA A 140 -1.77 11.77 15.49
C ALA A 140 -1.65 13.05 16.31
N ASN A 141 -0.57 13.19 17.04
CA ASN A 141 -0.32 14.41 17.80
C ASN A 141 0.28 15.52 16.92
N ARG A 142 0.17 16.78 17.40
CA ARG A 142 0.68 17.94 16.66
C ARG A 142 2.19 17.87 16.40
N SER A 143 2.95 17.19 17.26
CA SER A 143 4.41 17.06 17.10
C SER A 143 4.77 16.20 15.88
N ILE A 144 3.98 15.16 15.57
CA ILE A 144 4.17 14.33 14.37
C ILE A 144 4.00 15.19 13.12
N LEU A 145 2.92 15.99 13.06
CA LEU A 145 2.67 16.88 11.92
C LEU A 145 3.76 17.95 11.74
N ALA A 146 4.21 18.55 12.86
CA ALA A 146 5.30 19.53 12.82
C ALA A 146 6.61 18.90 12.32
N ARG A 147 6.94 17.70 12.78
CA ARG A 147 8.11 16.92 12.33
C ARG A 147 8.03 16.57 10.85
N LEU A 148 6.87 16.14 10.37
CA LEU A 148 6.67 15.84 8.95
C LEU A 148 6.79 17.11 8.09
N ALA A 149 6.29 18.26 8.55
CA ALA A 149 6.41 19.52 7.84
C ALA A 149 7.87 19.98 7.76
N LEU A 150 8.63 19.90 8.88
CA LEU A 150 10.06 20.17 8.90
C LEU A 150 10.83 19.21 7.98
N PHE A 151 10.51 17.92 8.07
CA PHE A 151 11.14 16.89 7.25
C PHE A 151 10.90 17.14 5.75
N ARG A 152 9.71 17.61 5.37
CA ARG A 152 9.40 18.00 3.99
C ARG A 152 10.33 19.13 3.47
N LEU A 153 10.70 20.06 4.34
CA LEU A 153 11.63 21.12 3.96
C LEU A 153 13.04 20.57 3.73
N VAL A 154 13.52 19.76 4.65
CA VAL A 154 14.88 19.19 4.61
C VAL A 154 15.03 18.15 3.48
N ALA A 155 13.96 17.40 3.18
CA ALA A 155 13.92 16.42 2.10
C ALA A 155 14.05 17.02 0.68
N ARG A 156 14.01 18.35 0.54
CA ARG A 156 14.32 19.05 -0.70
C ARG A 156 15.82 19.14 -1.01
N SER A 157 16.67 18.86 -0.01
CA SER A 157 18.12 18.83 -0.20
C SER A 157 18.56 17.44 -0.70
N PRO A 158 19.04 17.31 -1.96
CA PRO A 158 19.53 16.03 -2.48
C PRO A 158 20.72 15.50 -1.67
N LEU A 159 21.58 16.36 -1.19
CA LEU A 159 22.75 15.98 -0.37
C LEU A 159 22.30 15.32 0.94
N PHE A 160 21.31 15.90 1.60
CA PHE A 160 20.77 15.36 2.84
C PHE A 160 20.07 14.01 2.61
N VAL A 161 19.24 13.91 1.58
CA VAL A 161 18.55 12.66 1.24
C VAL A 161 19.55 11.56 0.85
N ASN A 162 20.58 11.90 0.07
CA ASN A 162 21.63 10.95 -0.28
C ASN A 162 22.44 10.49 0.95
N TRP A 163 22.76 11.41 1.87
CA TRP A 163 23.40 11.07 3.13
C TRP A 163 22.53 10.12 3.96
N MET A 164 21.23 10.42 4.12
CA MET A 164 20.29 9.56 4.83
C MET A 164 20.19 8.18 4.17
N ARG A 165 20.07 8.15 2.84
CA ARG A 165 20.00 6.90 2.07
C ARG A 165 21.25 6.05 2.30
N LYS A 166 22.43 6.65 2.15
CA LYS A 166 23.70 5.94 2.40
C LYS A 166 23.72 5.34 3.78
N LYS A 167 23.46 6.14 4.83
CA LYS A 167 23.43 5.67 6.21
C LYS A 167 22.41 4.55 6.47
N ALA A 168 21.26 4.58 5.81
CA ALA A 168 20.24 3.55 5.94
C ALA A 168 20.63 2.26 5.19
N MET A 169 21.25 2.38 4.02
CA MET A 169 21.65 1.24 3.19
C MET A 169 22.97 0.59 3.64
N ASP A 170 23.81 1.31 4.38
CA ASP A 170 25.00 0.73 4.99
C ASP A 170 24.64 -0.22 6.15
N GLU A 171 23.49 -0.02 6.81
CA GLU A 171 23.00 -0.85 7.92
C GLU A 171 21.51 -1.26 7.72
N PRO A 172 21.15 -2.01 6.68
CA PRO A 172 19.74 -2.31 6.36
C PRO A 172 19.06 -3.16 7.44
N GLU A 173 19.80 -4.03 8.13
CA GLU A 173 19.29 -4.82 9.25
C GLU A 173 18.93 -3.95 10.45
N ARG A 174 19.70 -2.90 10.72
CA ARG A 174 19.37 -1.93 11.77
C ARG A 174 18.08 -1.19 11.50
N MET A 175 17.82 -0.87 10.22
CA MET A 175 16.57 -0.27 9.80
C MET A 175 15.41 -1.27 9.94
N ALA A 176 15.61 -2.52 9.54
CA ALA A 176 14.63 -3.60 9.66
C ALA A 176 14.27 -3.90 11.12
N ARG A 177 15.24 -3.90 12.03
CA ARG A 177 15.04 -4.13 13.48
C ARG A 177 14.07 -3.15 14.12
N ARG A 178 13.92 -1.94 13.59
CA ARG A 178 12.93 -0.97 14.08
C ARG A 178 11.49 -1.36 13.74
N SER A 179 11.32 -2.11 12.65
CA SER A 179 10.02 -2.56 12.15
C SER A 179 9.71 -4.00 12.56
N ILE A 180 10.76 -4.81 12.81
CA ILE A 180 10.68 -6.19 13.31
C ILE A 180 11.54 -6.27 14.59
N PRO A 181 10.95 -5.93 15.75
CA PRO A 181 11.70 -5.93 17.02
C PRO A 181 12.08 -7.33 17.51
N ASP A 182 11.31 -8.35 17.14
CA ASP A 182 11.58 -9.75 17.48
C ASP A 182 12.83 -10.25 16.75
N PRO A 183 13.90 -10.67 17.49
CA PRO A 183 15.15 -11.09 16.87
C PRO A 183 15.06 -12.39 16.06
N GLU A 184 14.13 -13.29 16.43
CA GLU A 184 13.95 -14.56 15.73
C GLU A 184 13.23 -14.34 14.42
N LEU A 185 12.13 -13.57 14.45
CA LEU A 185 11.40 -13.18 13.27
C LEU A 185 12.27 -12.37 12.31
N LEU A 186 13.11 -11.46 12.83
CA LEU A 186 14.04 -10.70 11.99
C LEU A 186 15.06 -11.64 11.31
N ARG A 187 15.64 -12.58 12.04
CA ARG A 187 16.58 -13.57 11.46
C ARG A 187 15.90 -14.43 10.40
N ALA A 188 14.68 -14.89 10.65
CA ALA A 188 13.89 -15.65 9.67
C ALA A 188 13.62 -14.82 8.41
N THR A 189 13.23 -13.53 8.56
CA THR A 189 12.99 -12.61 7.43
C THR A 189 14.25 -12.39 6.60
N ILE A 190 15.41 -12.19 7.25
CA ILE A 190 16.72 -12.02 6.57
C ILE A 190 17.13 -13.30 5.83
N SER A 191 16.86 -14.47 6.42
CA SER A 191 17.20 -15.77 5.83
C SER A 191 16.33 -16.12 4.62
N ASN A 192 15.11 -15.60 4.53
CA ASN A 192 14.29 -15.67 3.33
C ASN A 192 14.78 -14.61 2.31
N ARG A 193 15.51 -15.07 1.29
CA ARG A 193 16.14 -14.16 0.31
C ARG A 193 15.16 -13.24 -0.39
N GLU A 194 13.97 -13.75 -0.73
CA GLU A 194 12.95 -12.96 -1.43
C GLU A 194 12.33 -11.91 -0.48
N ALA A 195 11.91 -12.30 0.71
CA ALA A 195 11.36 -11.41 1.71
C ALA A 195 12.36 -10.28 2.05
N TRP A 196 13.63 -10.64 2.23
CA TRP A 196 14.68 -9.69 2.52
C TRP A 196 14.92 -8.71 1.35
N HIS A 197 14.98 -9.21 0.12
CA HIS A 197 15.12 -8.37 -1.07
C HIS A 197 13.95 -7.38 -1.23
N LEU A 198 12.71 -7.85 -1.07
CA LEU A 198 11.51 -7.01 -1.12
C LEU A 198 11.53 -5.95 -0.01
N MET A 199 11.94 -6.31 1.20
CA MET A 199 12.08 -5.37 2.32
C MET A 199 13.15 -4.31 2.07
N GLN A 200 14.33 -4.69 1.54
CA GLN A 200 15.38 -3.75 1.15
C GLN A 200 14.90 -2.82 0.01
N THR A 201 14.13 -3.34 -0.92
CA THR A 201 13.50 -2.53 -1.99
C THR A 201 12.57 -1.48 -1.39
N LEU A 202 11.71 -1.86 -0.43
CA LEU A 202 10.89 -0.88 0.30
C LEU A 202 11.75 0.17 0.99
N GLN A 203 12.76 -0.25 1.75
CA GLN A 203 13.64 0.67 2.49
C GLN A 203 14.33 1.68 1.55
N SER A 204 14.83 1.21 0.42
CA SER A 204 15.47 2.06 -0.59
C SER A 204 14.48 3.05 -1.23
N SER A 205 13.26 2.60 -1.52
CA SER A 205 12.21 3.41 -2.16
C SER A 205 11.84 4.66 -1.36
N LEU A 206 11.93 4.60 -0.01
CA LEU A 206 11.62 5.73 0.88
C LEU A 206 12.47 6.97 0.60
N PHE A 207 13.65 6.80 0.03
CA PHE A 207 14.59 7.87 -0.27
C PHE A 207 14.47 8.38 -1.72
N GLN A 208 13.80 7.64 -2.59
CA GLN A 208 13.57 8.05 -3.97
C GLN A 208 12.46 9.10 -4.03
N GLU A 209 12.74 10.26 -4.60
CA GLU A 209 11.79 11.38 -4.70
C GLU A 209 11.08 11.68 -3.35
N MET A 210 11.80 11.56 -2.22
CA MET A 210 11.25 11.63 -0.85
C MET A 210 10.38 12.87 -0.63
N ALA A 211 10.81 14.05 -1.12
CA ALA A 211 10.05 15.28 -0.97
C ALA A 211 8.67 15.25 -1.64
N ALA A 212 8.55 14.49 -2.72
CA ALA A 212 7.29 14.32 -3.46
C ALA A 212 6.31 13.33 -2.80
N ARG A 213 6.75 12.56 -1.80
CA ARG A 213 5.91 11.62 -1.05
C ARG A 213 5.29 12.22 0.21
N LEU A 214 5.88 13.30 0.71
CA LEU A 214 5.49 13.92 1.98
C LEU A 214 4.13 14.67 1.94
N PRO A 215 3.73 15.34 0.85
CA PRO A 215 2.40 15.97 0.79
C PRO A 215 1.25 15.02 1.07
N GLY A 216 1.26 13.83 0.48
CA GLY A 216 0.27 12.79 0.71
C GLY A 216 0.34 12.23 2.14
N THR A 217 1.55 11.94 2.64
CA THR A 217 1.75 11.47 4.02
C THR A 217 1.22 12.46 5.06
N ILE A 218 1.46 13.76 4.87
CA ILE A 218 0.95 14.81 5.76
C ILE A 218 -0.58 14.89 5.68
N ASN A 219 -1.15 14.78 4.48
CA ASN A 219 -2.59 14.75 4.28
C ASN A 219 -3.23 13.55 4.99
N ASP A 220 -2.70 12.35 4.77
CA ASP A 220 -3.18 11.11 5.40
C ASP A 220 -3.12 11.21 6.93
N THR A 221 -2.00 11.69 7.49
CA THR A 221 -1.83 11.86 8.93
C THR A 221 -2.87 12.81 9.53
N ARG A 222 -3.18 13.92 8.84
CA ARG A 222 -4.20 14.88 9.28
C ARG A 222 -5.61 14.32 9.20
N LEU A 223 -5.88 13.58 8.13
CA LEU A 223 -7.20 13.07 7.82
C LEU A 223 -7.57 11.90 8.74
N PHE A 224 -6.63 10.97 8.94
CA PHE A 224 -6.87 9.77 9.74
C PHE A 224 -6.94 10.08 11.25
N ALA A 225 -6.40 11.22 11.69
CA ALA A 225 -6.56 11.68 13.05
C ALA A 225 -7.96 12.23 13.38
N ARG A 226 -8.83 12.35 12.37
CA ARG A 226 -10.21 12.84 12.54
C ARG A 226 -11.16 11.67 12.49
N ASP A 227 -12.18 11.73 13.35
CA ASP A 227 -13.31 10.81 13.26
C ASP A 227 -14.08 11.05 11.95
N ARG A 228 -14.41 9.97 11.26
CA ARG A 228 -15.13 10.00 9.98
C ARG A 228 -15.91 8.70 9.79
N PRO A 229 -17.10 8.78 9.21
CA PRO A 229 -17.83 7.57 8.83
C PRO A 229 -17.04 6.81 7.76
N ILE A 230 -16.98 5.49 7.90
CA ILE A 230 -16.37 4.59 6.93
C ILE A 230 -17.48 3.72 6.32
N PRO A 231 -17.60 3.66 4.99
CA PRO A 231 -18.76 3.08 4.33
C PRO A 231 -18.68 1.54 4.22
N PHE A 232 -18.29 0.84 5.29
CA PHE A 232 -18.18 -0.62 5.31
C PHE A 232 -19.44 -1.37 4.84
N PRO A 233 -20.66 -0.97 5.28
CA PRO A 233 -21.89 -1.67 4.88
C PRO A 233 -22.18 -1.59 3.37
N ALA A 234 -21.59 -0.64 2.66
CA ALA A 234 -21.76 -0.48 1.21
C ALA A 234 -20.83 -1.39 0.40
N ILE A 235 -19.88 -2.06 1.03
CA ILE A 235 -18.94 -2.98 0.35
C ILE A 235 -19.66 -4.30 0.06
N GLN A 236 -19.80 -4.63 -1.21
CA GLN A 236 -20.52 -5.81 -1.69
C GLN A 236 -19.59 -6.96 -2.12
N CYS A 237 -18.34 -6.66 -2.46
CA CYS A 237 -17.39 -7.65 -2.94
C CYS A 237 -16.84 -8.51 -1.79
N PRO A 238 -16.39 -9.75 -2.08
CA PRO A 238 -15.59 -10.52 -1.15
C PRO A 238 -14.37 -9.72 -0.68
N THR A 239 -14.09 -9.78 0.61
CA THR A 239 -13.02 -8.98 1.23
C THR A 239 -12.12 -9.87 2.08
N LEU A 240 -10.81 -9.78 1.86
CA LEU A 240 -9.79 -10.41 2.68
C LEU A 240 -9.07 -9.34 3.50
N VAL A 241 -9.09 -9.47 4.82
CA VAL A 241 -8.36 -8.61 5.76
C VAL A 241 -7.22 -9.41 6.36
N ILE A 242 -5.98 -8.96 6.17
CA ILE A 242 -4.77 -9.59 6.72
C ILE A 242 -4.06 -8.59 7.61
N HIS A 243 -3.76 -8.96 8.86
CA HIS A 243 -3.16 -8.02 9.80
C HIS A 243 -2.32 -8.73 10.85
N GLY A 244 -1.19 -8.12 11.22
CA GLY A 244 -0.36 -8.60 12.30
C GLY A 244 -0.94 -8.24 13.68
N ASN A 245 -1.02 -9.21 14.60
CA ASN A 245 -1.61 -8.98 15.92
C ASN A 245 -0.73 -8.15 16.87
N ARG A 246 0.53 -7.85 16.47
CA ARG A 246 1.45 -6.95 17.18
C ARG A 246 1.79 -5.68 16.40
N ASP A 247 0.93 -5.28 15.48
CA ASP A 247 1.10 -4.03 14.75
C ASP A 247 0.91 -2.83 15.70
N THR A 248 2.00 -2.07 15.90
CA THR A 248 2.03 -0.86 16.75
C THR A 248 1.84 0.43 15.97
N ILE A 249 1.79 0.37 14.64
CA ILE A 249 1.58 1.52 13.75
C ILE A 249 0.09 1.67 13.42
N VAL A 250 -0.52 0.57 13.00
CA VAL A 250 -1.97 0.44 12.82
C VAL A 250 -2.42 -0.70 13.72
N PRO A 251 -3.01 -0.42 14.88
CA PRO A 251 -3.42 -1.45 15.84
C PRO A 251 -4.35 -2.50 15.24
N PHE A 252 -4.27 -3.73 15.76
CA PHE A 252 -5.00 -4.89 15.23
C PHE A 252 -6.53 -4.71 15.22
N ASP A 253 -7.07 -3.92 16.14
CA ASP A 253 -8.49 -3.59 16.21
C ASP A 253 -9.04 -2.86 14.97
N HIS A 254 -8.15 -2.31 14.14
CA HIS A 254 -8.50 -1.82 12.81
C HIS A 254 -8.97 -2.98 11.91
N ALA A 255 -8.28 -4.11 11.94
CA ALA A 255 -8.65 -5.28 11.16
C ALA A 255 -9.93 -5.94 11.67
N GLU A 256 -10.07 -6.04 12.98
CA GLU A 256 -11.29 -6.56 13.62
C GLU A 256 -12.52 -5.72 13.25
N THR A 257 -12.37 -4.38 13.29
CA THR A 257 -13.45 -3.47 12.89
C THR A 257 -13.85 -3.66 11.43
N ALA A 258 -12.90 -3.75 10.52
CA ALA A 258 -13.18 -3.97 9.10
C ALA A 258 -13.86 -5.32 8.87
N ALA A 259 -13.34 -6.39 9.48
CA ALA A 259 -13.87 -7.74 9.34
C ALA A 259 -15.29 -7.89 9.90
N HIS A 260 -15.59 -7.23 11.02
CA HIS A 260 -16.94 -7.24 11.61
C HIS A 260 -17.94 -6.41 10.80
N SER A 261 -17.48 -5.32 10.17
CA SER A 261 -18.37 -4.34 9.54
C SER A 261 -18.63 -4.60 8.07
N ILE A 262 -17.80 -5.43 7.41
CA ILE A 262 -17.95 -5.79 6.00
C ILE A 262 -18.61 -7.17 5.91
N ALA A 263 -19.78 -7.26 5.33
CA ALA A 263 -20.62 -8.46 5.34
C ALA A 263 -19.92 -9.72 4.75
N ARG A 264 -19.03 -9.56 3.77
CA ARG A 264 -18.30 -10.66 3.10
C ARG A 264 -16.81 -10.62 3.39
N ALA A 265 -16.44 -10.23 4.60
CA ALA A 265 -15.03 -10.18 5.01
C ALA A 265 -14.59 -11.46 5.71
N ARG A 266 -13.33 -11.85 5.43
CA ARG A 266 -12.58 -12.85 6.17
C ARG A 266 -11.33 -12.20 6.75
N LEU A 267 -11.07 -12.43 8.05
CA LEU A 267 -9.89 -11.95 8.77
C LEU A 267 -8.85 -13.07 8.89
N ILE A 268 -7.62 -12.73 8.54
CA ILE A 268 -6.41 -13.52 8.82
C ILE A 268 -5.56 -12.72 9.80
N ALA A 269 -5.47 -13.21 11.02
CA ALA A 269 -4.55 -12.69 12.04
C ALA A 269 -3.20 -13.36 11.88
N LEU A 270 -2.15 -12.58 11.70
CA LEU A 270 -0.77 -13.08 11.64
C LEU A 270 -0.15 -12.95 13.03
N GLU A 271 0.19 -14.10 13.62
CA GLU A 271 0.76 -14.16 14.97
C GLU A 271 2.15 -13.54 15.04
N ASN A 272 2.40 -12.75 16.07
CA ASN A 272 3.67 -12.03 16.29
C ASN A 272 4.09 -11.06 15.19
N ALA A 273 3.24 -10.81 14.22
CA ALA A 273 3.50 -9.92 13.09
C ALA A 273 3.26 -8.45 13.47
N GLY A 274 4.19 -7.58 13.07
CA GLY A 274 4.07 -6.12 13.16
C GLY A 274 3.58 -5.51 11.84
N HIS A 275 3.77 -4.19 11.70
CA HIS A 275 3.30 -3.43 10.53
C HIS A 275 3.88 -3.85 9.17
N VAL A 276 5.08 -4.44 9.19
CA VAL A 276 5.76 -4.92 7.97
C VAL A 276 5.53 -6.43 7.74
N ALA A 277 4.38 -6.94 8.20
CA ALA A 277 3.96 -8.32 8.04
C ALA A 277 4.08 -8.83 6.59
N LEU A 278 3.86 -7.93 5.61
CA LEU A 278 4.01 -8.23 4.19
C LEU A 278 5.36 -8.90 3.83
N PHE A 279 6.39 -8.64 4.59
CA PHE A 279 7.72 -9.22 4.39
C PHE A 279 8.05 -10.29 5.43
N SER A 280 7.74 -10.05 6.71
CA SER A 280 8.05 -11.00 7.78
C SER A 280 7.20 -12.27 7.75
N HIS A 281 6.04 -12.23 7.09
CA HIS A 281 5.10 -13.35 6.91
C HIS A 281 4.71 -13.49 5.43
N LEU A 282 5.71 -13.37 4.54
CA LEU A 282 5.50 -13.32 3.09
C LEU A 282 4.71 -14.54 2.58
N GLU A 283 5.11 -15.74 3.00
CA GLU A 283 4.49 -16.98 2.55
C GLU A 283 3.07 -17.15 3.10
N ASP A 284 2.84 -16.81 4.36
CA ASP A 284 1.51 -16.87 4.99
C ASP A 284 0.52 -15.94 4.28
N ILE A 285 0.99 -14.74 3.90
CA ILE A 285 0.18 -13.77 3.16
C ILE A 285 -0.12 -14.30 1.76
N ARG A 286 0.87 -14.78 1.04
CA ARG A 286 0.69 -15.37 -0.29
C ARG A 286 -0.26 -16.55 -0.28
N GLN A 287 -0.10 -17.45 0.67
CA GLN A 287 -1.00 -18.59 0.84
C GLN A 287 -2.45 -18.12 1.09
N SER A 288 -2.63 -17.16 1.99
CA SER A 288 -3.94 -16.60 2.31
C SER A 288 -4.60 -15.92 1.10
N VAL A 289 -3.81 -15.17 0.33
CA VAL A 289 -4.28 -14.52 -0.91
C VAL A 289 -4.59 -15.55 -1.98
N SER A 290 -3.73 -16.54 -2.18
CA SER A 290 -3.97 -17.64 -3.15
C SER A 290 -5.27 -18.36 -2.86
N GLN A 291 -5.47 -18.81 -1.60
CA GLN A 291 -6.69 -19.47 -1.17
C GLN A 291 -7.93 -18.60 -1.42
N PHE A 292 -7.85 -17.30 -1.08
CA PHE A 292 -8.94 -16.36 -1.30
C PHE A 292 -9.26 -16.21 -2.80
N MET A 293 -8.24 -16.15 -3.67
CA MET A 293 -8.44 -15.99 -5.11
C MET A 293 -9.06 -17.25 -5.75
N ILE A 294 -8.71 -18.44 -5.29
CA ILE A 294 -9.32 -19.71 -5.73
C ILE A 294 -10.82 -19.71 -5.40
N GLU A 295 -11.19 -19.31 -4.20
CA GLU A 295 -12.59 -19.23 -3.76
C GLU A 295 -13.42 -18.21 -4.55
N LEU A 296 -12.81 -17.21 -5.19
CA LEU A 296 -13.51 -16.26 -6.06
C LEU A 296 -13.89 -16.86 -7.42
N THR A 297 -13.20 -17.91 -7.85
CA THR A 297 -13.38 -18.53 -9.16
C THR A 297 -14.22 -19.82 -9.11
N SER A 298 -14.46 -20.32 -7.89
CA SER A 298 -15.33 -21.46 -7.59
C SER A 298 -16.79 -21.04 -7.48
#